data_667da1246479a64e8b972a2e16947af0
#
_entry.id   667da1246479a64e8b972a2e16947af0
#
_cell.length_a   1.000
_cell.length_b   1.000
_cell.length_c   1.000
_cell.angle_alpha   90.00
_cell.angle_beta   90.00
_cell.angle_gamma   90.00
#
_symmetry.space_group_name_H-M   'P 1'
#
loop_
_entity.id
_entity.type
_entity.pdbx_description
1 polymer ?
#
loop_
_entity_poly.entity_id
_entity_poly.type
_entity_poly.pdbx_seq_one_letter_code
_entity_poly.pdbx_strand_id
1 'polypeptide(L)'
;MQISQDPSNVANVLTAAFPSCLADDVRDVLAVVPDAGLSPVSPVSPFEVEVRGETVAIPSRIYNDEPEADRQQPLTSTQRVILHCLYTRHHDGRVRQRHLEQIVACGEPWVVPFVLQLAGEYVLEILEAIVRGLPGMSAPGSAQRRLYGEFIDRNPAFFARTERRVVSYWSCYYRWKYAEFGTYPGSVLLEAFRAAAGERAGRP
;
A
#
# COMPACT_ATOMS: atom_id res chain seq x y z
N MET A 1 2.29 33.49 -8.10
CA MET A 1 1.17 33.30 -7.14
C MET A 1 1.53 32.07 -6.32
N GLN A 2 2.20 32.27 -5.17
CA GLN A 2 2.61 31.17 -4.27
C GLN A 2 1.35 30.69 -3.56
N ILE A 3 0.92 29.46 -3.87
CA ILE A 3 -0.09 28.76 -3.07
C ILE A 3 0.70 28.21 -1.86
N SER A 4 0.66 28.94 -0.77
CA SER A 4 1.11 28.47 0.55
C SER A 4 0.20 27.30 0.91
N GLN A 5 0.71 26.06 0.89
CA GLN A 5 -0.04 24.93 1.38
C GLN A 5 -0.08 25.02 2.91
N ASP A 6 -1.27 25.16 3.46
CA ASP A 6 -1.53 25.15 4.90
C ASP A 6 -1.11 23.76 5.44
N PRO A 7 -0.19 23.68 6.42
CA PRO A 7 0.21 22.42 7.06
C PRO A 7 -0.97 21.59 7.56
N SER A 8 -2.06 22.24 7.96
CA SER A 8 -3.31 21.60 8.35
C SER A 8 -3.95 20.79 7.23
N ASN A 9 -3.75 21.16 5.98
CA ASN A 9 -4.33 20.46 4.82
C ASN A 9 -3.57 19.15 4.52
N VAL A 10 -2.24 19.13 4.68
CA VAL A 10 -1.43 17.91 4.48
C VAL A 10 -1.72 16.89 5.57
N ALA A 11 -1.81 17.32 6.83
CA ALA A 11 -2.17 16.45 7.94
C ALA A 11 -3.56 15.82 7.74
N ASN A 12 -4.54 16.59 7.26
CA ASN A 12 -5.88 16.09 6.97
C ASN A 12 -5.88 15.03 5.84
N VAL A 13 -5.07 15.23 4.78
CA VAL A 13 -4.94 14.26 3.69
C VAL A 13 -4.33 12.95 4.18
N LEU A 14 -3.32 12.98 5.03
CA LEU A 14 -2.67 11.79 5.56
C LEU A 14 -3.55 11.06 6.58
N THR A 15 -4.33 11.79 7.37
CA THR A 15 -5.31 11.19 8.31
C THR A 15 -6.42 10.46 7.56
N ALA A 16 -6.89 11.00 6.43
CA ALA A 16 -7.92 10.38 5.60
C ALA A 16 -7.47 9.05 4.93
N ALA A 17 -6.18 8.70 5.02
CA ALA A 17 -5.66 7.44 4.48
C ALA A 17 -5.97 6.21 5.34
N PHE A 18 -6.58 6.40 6.52
CA PHE A 18 -6.88 5.34 7.48
C PHE A 18 -8.33 5.42 7.97
N PRO A 19 -8.92 4.29 8.45
CA PRO A 19 -10.23 4.30 9.09
C PRO A 19 -10.29 5.23 10.30
N SER A 20 -11.46 5.79 10.55
CA SER A 20 -11.70 6.79 11.59
C SER A 20 -11.32 6.31 13.00
N CYS A 21 -11.43 5.01 13.27
CA CYS A 21 -11.03 4.41 14.55
C CYS A 21 -9.51 4.51 14.84
N LEU A 22 -8.69 4.84 13.85
CA LEU A 22 -7.24 5.03 13.99
C LEU A 22 -6.84 6.52 14.04
N ALA A 23 -7.79 7.45 14.03
CA ALA A 23 -7.51 8.87 13.88
C ALA A 23 -6.54 9.43 14.93
N ASP A 24 -6.62 8.98 16.19
CA ASP A 24 -5.72 9.41 17.26
C ASP A 24 -4.32 8.84 17.06
N ASP A 25 -4.19 7.55 16.75
CA ASP A 25 -2.90 6.92 16.44
C ASP A 25 -2.23 7.57 15.22
N VAL A 26 -3.01 7.89 14.17
CA VAL A 26 -2.50 8.59 12.99
C VAL A 26 -1.97 9.98 13.37
N ARG A 27 -2.69 10.71 14.22
CA ARG A 27 -2.25 12.03 14.68
C ARG A 27 -0.93 11.96 15.44
N ASP A 28 -0.76 10.97 16.31
CA ASP A 28 0.48 10.74 17.05
C ASP A 28 1.64 10.40 16.09
N VAL A 29 1.39 9.57 15.07
CA VAL A 29 2.38 9.27 14.03
C VAL A 29 2.76 10.52 13.24
N LEU A 30 1.79 11.34 12.85
CA LEU A 30 2.06 12.57 12.10
C LEU A 30 2.88 13.59 12.92
N ALA A 31 2.78 13.57 14.25
CA ALA A 31 3.60 14.43 15.10
C ALA A 31 5.09 14.08 15.09
N VAL A 32 5.46 12.85 14.70
CA VAL A 32 6.87 12.44 14.56
C VAL A 32 7.38 12.49 13.12
N VAL A 33 6.48 12.55 12.13
CA VAL A 33 6.84 12.66 10.71
C VAL A 33 7.35 14.08 10.43
N PRO A 34 8.56 14.25 9.85
CA PRO A 34 9.05 15.56 9.45
C PRO A 34 8.15 16.20 8.38
N ASP A 35 8.07 17.53 8.40
CA ASP A 35 7.38 18.25 7.35
C ASP A 35 8.02 17.97 5.98
N ALA A 36 7.18 17.92 4.95
CA ALA A 36 7.64 17.71 3.57
C ALA A 36 8.32 18.96 3.03
N GLY A 37 9.40 19.44 3.62
CA GLY A 37 10.25 20.54 3.19
C GLY A 37 9.65 21.50 2.14
N LEU A 38 10.45 22.22 1.40
CA LEU A 38 10.05 23.13 0.32
C LEU A 38 9.68 22.38 -1.00
N SER A 39 9.29 21.10 -0.94
CA SER A 39 8.87 20.38 -2.14
C SER A 39 7.54 20.94 -2.66
N PRO A 40 7.52 21.60 -3.83
CA PRO A 40 6.30 22.21 -4.38
C PRO A 40 5.33 21.18 -4.93
N VAL A 41 5.63 19.89 -4.77
CA VAL A 41 4.80 18.81 -5.31
C VAL A 41 3.68 18.53 -4.32
N SER A 42 2.51 19.08 -4.62
CA SER A 42 1.24 18.65 -4.01
C SER A 42 1.16 17.14 -3.97
N PRO A 43 0.61 16.55 -2.89
CA PRO A 43 0.31 15.13 -2.90
C PRO A 43 -0.49 14.83 -4.15
N VAL A 44 0.07 13.99 -5.01
CA VAL A 44 -0.59 13.51 -6.23
C VAL A 44 -1.92 12.95 -5.80
N SER A 45 -2.99 13.26 -6.53
CA SER A 45 -4.38 12.89 -6.22
C SER A 45 -4.46 11.55 -5.49
N PRO A 46 -5.11 11.49 -4.32
CA PRO A 46 -5.26 10.25 -3.59
C PRO A 46 -6.09 9.25 -4.41
N PHE A 47 -5.94 7.97 -4.13
CA PHE A 47 -6.87 6.95 -4.58
C PHE A 47 -7.77 6.53 -3.42
N GLU A 48 -9.05 6.36 -3.73
CA GLU A 48 -10.05 5.97 -2.75
C GLU A 48 -10.28 4.46 -2.78
N VAL A 49 -10.45 3.88 -1.59
CA VAL A 49 -10.81 2.47 -1.38
C VAL A 49 -11.72 2.32 -0.17
N GLU A 50 -12.52 1.27 -0.17
CA GLU A 50 -13.32 0.88 0.99
C GLU A 50 -12.51 -0.02 1.92
N VAL A 51 -12.46 0.34 3.20
CA VAL A 51 -11.84 -0.44 4.28
C VAL A 51 -12.77 -0.47 5.48
N ARG A 52 -13.23 -1.64 5.90
CA ARG A 52 -14.16 -1.83 7.03
C ARG A 52 -15.44 -0.99 6.93
N GLY A 53 -15.96 -0.78 5.72
CA GLY A 53 -17.16 0.01 5.49
C GLY A 53 -16.94 1.53 5.43
N GLU A 54 -15.70 2.00 5.56
CA GLU A 54 -15.33 3.40 5.41
C GLU A 54 -14.56 3.61 4.10
N THR A 55 -14.79 4.73 3.43
CA THR A 55 -13.94 5.17 2.30
C THR A 55 -12.73 5.90 2.86
N VAL A 56 -11.53 5.38 2.54
CA VAL A 56 -10.25 6.02 2.87
C VAL A 56 -9.58 6.55 1.61
N ALA A 57 -8.87 7.68 1.72
CA ALA A 57 -8.21 8.37 0.61
C ALA A 57 -6.68 8.28 0.79
N ILE A 58 -6.06 7.29 0.17
CA ILE A 58 -4.62 7.01 0.33
C ILE A 58 -3.82 7.87 -0.66
N PRO A 59 -2.80 8.64 -0.22
CA PRO A 59 -1.98 9.45 -1.09
C PRO A 59 -1.21 8.59 -2.09
N SER A 60 -1.14 9.01 -3.34
CA SER A 60 -0.38 8.28 -4.36
C SER A 60 1.12 8.36 -4.10
N ARG A 61 1.62 9.47 -3.55
CA ARG A 61 3.03 9.67 -3.14
C ARG A 61 3.11 10.64 -1.96
N ILE A 62 4.13 10.42 -1.10
CA ILE A 62 4.56 11.36 -0.08
C ILE A 62 6.06 11.70 -0.30
N TYR A 63 6.47 12.86 0.19
CA TYR A 63 7.81 13.41 0.02
C TYR A 63 8.48 13.79 1.35
N ASN A 64 7.84 13.42 2.47
CA ASN A 64 8.36 13.64 3.82
C ASN A 64 9.58 12.75 4.06
N ASP A 65 10.65 13.30 4.61
CA ASP A 65 11.79 12.52 5.07
C ASP A 65 11.37 11.51 6.16
N GLU A 66 12.11 10.42 6.31
CA GLU A 66 11.86 9.45 7.38
C GLU A 66 12.18 10.08 8.74
N PRO A 67 11.35 9.87 9.77
CA PRO A 67 11.63 10.38 11.11
C PRO A 67 12.88 9.68 11.70
N GLU A 68 13.66 10.43 12.46
CA GLU A 68 14.82 9.93 13.19
C GLU A 68 14.41 8.75 14.10
N ALA A 69 15.33 7.81 14.33
CA ALA A 69 15.04 6.58 15.07
C ALA A 69 14.60 6.83 16.51
N ASP A 70 15.13 7.87 17.16
CA ASP A 70 14.76 8.28 18.51
C ASP A 70 13.32 8.80 18.59
N ARG A 71 12.85 9.49 17.55
CA ARG A 71 11.46 9.95 17.44
C ARG A 71 10.46 8.81 17.22
N GLN A 72 10.91 7.69 16.68
CA GLN A 72 10.08 6.50 16.46
C GLN A 72 9.95 5.61 17.71
N GLN A 73 10.87 5.74 18.70
CA GLN A 73 10.88 4.88 19.89
C GLN A 73 9.57 4.88 20.70
N PRO A 74 8.90 6.03 20.95
CA PRO A 74 7.68 6.07 21.74
C PRO A 74 6.45 5.49 21.03
N LEU A 75 6.52 5.21 19.73
CA LEU A 75 5.37 4.73 18.97
C LEU A 75 4.97 3.31 19.41
N THR A 76 3.66 3.11 19.57
CA THR A 76 3.05 1.80 19.81
C THR A 76 3.23 0.88 18.59
N SER A 77 2.91 -0.41 18.72
CA SER A 77 2.93 -1.35 17.59
C SER A 77 2.00 -0.92 16.46
N THR A 78 0.78 -0.49 16.77
CA THR A 78 -0.19 0.03 15.78
C THR A 78 0.34 1.28 15.09
N GLN A 79 0.86 2.23 15.83
CA GLN A 79 1.44 3.47 15.30
C GLN A 79 2.65 3.20 14.38
N ARG A 80 3.50 2.21 14.70
CA ARG A 80 4.59 1.80 13.80
C ARG A 80 4.06 1.23 12.49
N VAL A 81 3.02 0.40 12.52
CA VAL A 81 2.39 -0.11 11.30
C VAL A 81 1.80 1.02 10.47
N ILE A 82 1.14 2.01 11.09
CA ILE A 82 0.64 3.22 10.42
C ILE A 82 1.80 3.98 9.75
N LEU A 83 2.89 4.23 10.47
CA LEU A 83 4.09 4.87 9.95
C LEU A 83 4.61 4.12 8.71
N HIS A 84 4.76 2.80 8.81
CA HIS A 84 5.24 2.00 7.69
C HIS A 84 4.27 2.05 6.50
N CYS A 85 2.96 2.01 6.71
CA CYS A 85 1.96 2.18 5.65
C CYS A 85 2.15 3.51 4.90
N LEU A 86 2.31 4.63 5.61
CA LEU A 86 2.56 5.94 5.00
C LEU A 86 3.82 5.92 4.12
N TYR A 87 4.93 5.37 4.62
CA TYR A 87 6.18 5.33 3.88
C TYR A 87 6.22 4.30 2.74
N THR A 88 5.26 3.37 2.67
CA THR A 88 5.04 2.62 1.41
C THR A 88 4.59 3.52 0.26
N ARG A 89 4.22 4.76 0.55
CA ARG A 89 3.83 5.78 -0.45
C ARG A 89 4.96 6.76 -0.76
N HIS A 90 6.13 6.63 -0.15
CA HIS A 90 7.29 7.49 -0.37
C HIS A 90 7.72 7.52 -1.84
N HIS A 91 8.24 8.66 -2.31
CA HIS A 91 8.68 8.82 -3.71
C HIS A 91 9.87 7.90 -4.06
N ASP A 92 10.78 7.65 -3.11
CA ASP A 92 11.91 6.71 -3.28
C ASP A 92 11.46 5.26 -3.16
N GLY A 93 11.79 4.45 -4.18
CA GLY A 93 11.44 3.02 -4.24
C GLY A 93 12.11 2.18 -3.16
N ARG A 94 13.33 2.52 -2.73
CA ARG A 94 14.04 1.80 -1.68
C ARG A 94 13.40 2.03 -0.31
N VAL A 95 12.94 3.25 -0.05
CA VAL A 95 12.16 3.56 1.16
C VAL A 95 10.87 2.76 1.17
N ARG A 96 10.11 2.77 0.04
CA ARG A 96 8.88 1.96 -0.07
C ARG A 96 9.11 0.48 0.22
N GLN A 97 10.19 -0.10 -0.31
CA GLN A 97 10.52 -1.51 -0.09
C GLN A 97 10.78 -1.82 1.39
N ARG A 98 11.66 -1.04 2.05
CA ARG A 98 11.97 -1.25 3.47
C ARG A 98 10.74 -1.23 4.36
N HIS A 99 9.84 -0.26 4.12
CA HIS A 99 8.60 -0.13 4.89
C HIS A 99 7.58 -1.22 4.55
N LEU A 100 7.49 -1.64 3.29
CA LEU A 100 6.67 -2.79 2.90
C LEU A 100 7.06 -4.05 3.66
N GLU A 101 8.36 -4.34 3.76
CA GLU A 101 8.86 -5.54 4.43
C GLU A 101 8.46 -5.62 5.92
N GLN A 102 8.15 -4.47 6.55
CA GLN A 102 7.67 -4.41 7.93
C GLN A 102 6.17 -4.72 8.06
N ILE A 103 5.38 -4.55 7.00
CA ILE A 103 3.91 -4.64 7.07
C ILE A 103 3.32 -5.74 6.19
N VAL A 104 4.07 -6.32 5.28
CA VAL A 104 3.54 -7.25 4.26
C VAL A 104 2.83 -8.47 4.88
N ALA A 105 3.29 -8.95 6.04
CA ALA A 105 2.69 -10.06 6.77
C ALA A 105 1.58 -9.62 7.77
N CYS A 106 1.30 -8.32 7.89
CA CYS A 106 0.31 -7.81 8.84
C CYS A 106 -1.10 -8.25 8.46
N GLY A 107 -1.87 -8.77 9.42
CA GLY A 107 -3.23 -9.26 9.23
C GLY A 107 -4.33 -8.20 9.35
N GLU A 108 -3.98 -6.93 9.49
CA GLU A 108 -4.95 -5.84 9.63
C GLU A 108 -5.56 -5.45 8.27
N PRO A 109 -6.91 -5.41 8.13
CA PRO A 109 -7.58 -5.08 6.87
C PRO A 109 -7.19 -3.71 6.29
N TRP A 110 -6.88 -2.74 7.15
CA TRP A 110 -6.50 -1.41 6.72
C TRP A 110 -5.07 -1.31 6.16
N VAL A 111 -4.25 -2.36 6.30
CA VAL A 111 -2.91 -2.48 5.70
C VAL A 111 -2.97 -2.97 4.25
N VAL A 112 -3.98 -3.78 3.92
CA VAL A 112 -4.10 -4.44 2.59
C VAL A 112 -3.99 -3.48 1.41
N PRO A 113 -4.66 -2.31 1.37
CA PRO A 113 -4.57 -1.40 0.23
C PRO A 113 -3.16 -0.88 -0.02
N PHE A 114 -2.35 -0.69 1.03
CA PHE A 114 -0.96 -0.24 0.90
C PHE A 114 -0.07 -1.30 0.25
N VAL A 115 -0.24 -2.56 0.65
CA VAL A 115 0.51 -3.70 0.05
C VAL A 115 0.05 -3.95 -1.38
N LEU A 116 -1.28 -4.02 -1.61
CA LEU A 116 -1.83 -4.35 -2.92
C LEU A 116 -1.55 -3.26 -3.97
N GLN A 117 -1.51 -1.98 -3.57
CA GLN A 117 -1.09 -0.89 -4.43
C GLN A 117 0.35 -1.08 -4.94
N LEU A 118 1.24 -1.61 -4.10
CA LEU A 118 2.64 -1.85 -4.46
C LEU A 118 2.81 -3.04 -5.42
N ALA A 119 1.86 -3.98 -5.47
CA ALA A 119 1.87 -5.03 -6.48
C ALA A 119 1.74 -4.47 -7.91
N GLY A 120 1.18 -3.26 -8.08
CA GLY A 120 1.13 -2.52 -9.32
C GLY A 120 2.31 -1.55 -9.53
N GLU A 121 3.46 -1.76 -8.89
CA GLU A 121 4.68 -0.96 -9.10
C GLU A 121 5.62 -1.62 -10.12
N TYR A 122 6.55 -0.82 -10.67
CA TYR A 122 7.55 -1.32 -11.63
C TYR A 122 8.84 -1.80 -10.95
N VAL A 123 8.99 -1.64 -9.64
CA VAL A 123 10.19 -2.01 -8.88
C VAL A 123 10.12 -3.52 -8.57
N LEU A 124 11.00 -4.30 -9.19
CA LEU A 124 10.97 -5.76 -9.09
C LEU A 124 11.17 -6.27 -7.66
N GLU A 125 12.08 -5.65 -6.93
CA GLU A 125 12.40 -5.99 -5.54
C GLU A 125 11.19 -5.85 -4.61
N ILE A 126 10.31 -4.89 -4.90
CA ILE A 126 9.03 -4.72 -4.19
C ILE A 126 8.10 -5.90 -4.48
N LEU A 127 7.97 -6.31 -5.74
CA LEU A 127 7.12 -7.45 -6.13
C LEU A 127 7.62 -8.75 -5.49
N GLU A 128 8.93 -8.97 -5.52
CA GLU A 128 9.57 -10.13 -4.87
C GLU A 128 9.40 -10.12 -3.35
N ALA A 129 9.47 -8.95 -2.70
CA ALA A 129 9.19 -8.81 -1.27
C ALA A 129 7.74 -9.17 -0.93
N ILE A 130 6.76 -8.77 -1.76
CA ILE A 130 5.36 -9.15 -1.57
C ILE A 130 5.17 -10.66 -1.72
N VAL A 131 5.75 -11.28 -2.75
CA VAL A 131 5.69 -12.75 -2.96
C VAL A 131 6.23 -13.49 -1.74
N ARG A 132 7.39 -13.09 -1.23
CA ARG A 132 7.99 -13.71 -0.03
C ARG A 132 7.18 -13.46 1.24
N GLY A 133 6.60 -12.26 1.38
CA GLY A 133 5.87 -11.84 2.59
C GLY A 133 4.45 -12.39 2.70
N LEU A 134 3.90 -12.93 1.63
CA LEU A 134 2.53 -13.47 1.58
C LEU A 134 2.48 -14.98 1.29
N PRO A 135 3.19 -15.83 2.05
CA PRO A 135 3.22 -17.28 1.77
C PRO A 135 1.85 -17.94 1.87
N GLY A 136 0.95 -17.40 2.69
CA GLY A 136 -0.42 -17.91 2.83
C GLY A 136 -1.27 -17.73 1.58
N MET A 137 -0.88 -16.87 0.63
CA MET A 137 -1.62 -16.70 -0.62
C MET A 137 -1.61 -17.96 -1.50
N SER A 138 -0.64 -18.85 -1.35
CA SER A 138 -0.61 -20.15 -2.02
C SER A 138 -1.55 -21.19 -1.41
N ALA A 139 -2.01 -21.01 -0.16
CA ALA A 139 -2.80 -21.97 0.59
C ALA A 139 -4.29 -21.61 0.52
N PRO A 140 -5.15 -22.41 -0.15
CA PRO A 140 -6.60 -22.21 -0.19
C PRO A 140 -7.20 -22.09 1.22
N GLY A 141 -8.13 -21.15 1.40
CA GLY A 141 -8.81 -20.92 2.68
C GLY A 141 -7.94 -20.31 3.79
N SER A 142 -6.70 -19.89 3.51
CA SER A 142 -5.86 -19.23 4.50
C SER A 142 -6.43 -17.90 4.98
N ALA A 143 -5.96 -17.42 6.14
CA ALA A 143 -6.34 -16.10 6.65
C ALA A 143 -5.92 -14.97 5.69
N GLN A 144 -4.74 -15.07 5.08
CA GLN A 144 -4.27 -14.10 4.09
C GLN A 144 -5.18 -14.06 2.85
N ARG A 145 -5.55 -15.22 2.29
CA ARG A 145 -6.48 -15.26 1.13
C ARG A 145 -7.84 -14.66 1.47
N ARG A 146 -8.39 -14.97 2.64
CA ARG A 146 -9.67 -14.38 3.06
C ARG A 146 -9.56 -12.86 3.18
N LEU A 147 -8.49 -12.36 3.80
CA LEU A 147 -8.23 -10.93 4.01
C LEU A 147 -8.12 -10.17 2.68
N TYR A 148 -7.28 -10.65 1.77
CA TYR A 148 -7.08 -10.00 0.47
C TYR A 148 -8.29 -10.17 -0.45
N GLY A 149 -8.93 -11.34 -0.46
CA GLY A 149 -10.15 -11.58 -1.22
C GLY A 149 -11.28 -10.64 -0.79
N GLU A 150 -11.47 -10.45 0.52
CA GLU A 150 -12.48 -9.50 1.03
C GLU A 150 -12.23 -8.07 0.57
N PHE A 151 -10.99 -7.62 0.63
CA PHE A 151 -10.64 -6.29 0.15
C PHE A 151 -10.87 -6.13 -1.36
N ILE A 152 -10.48 -7.12 -2.16
CA ILE A 152 -10.62 -7.08 -3.63
C ILE A 152 -12.10 -7.05 -4.03
N ASP A 153 -12.95 -7.86 -3.41
CA ASP A 153 -14.38 -7.91 -3.68
C ASP A 153 -15.07 -6.56 -3.43
N ARG A 154 -14.63 -5.83 -2.41
CA ARG A 154 -15.15 -4.49 -2.09
C ARG A 154 -14.55 -3.39 -2.96
N ASN A 155 -13.40 -3.65 -3.60
CA ASN A 155 -12.64 -2.67 -4.35
C ASN A 155 -12.30 -3.13 -5.79
N PRO A 156 -13.26 -3.61 -6.60
CA PRO A 156 -12.98 -4.22 -7.90
C PRO A 156 -12.34 -3.24 -8.89
N ALA A 157 -12.72 -1.96 -8.86
CA ALA A 157 -12.15 -0.95 -9.75
C ALA A 157 -10.68 -0.64 -9.41
N PHE A 158 -10.32 -0.66 -8.11
CA PHE A 158 -8.95 -0.51 -7.66
C PHE A 158 -8.10 -1.71 -8.11
N PHE A 159 -8.60 -2.93 -7.91
CA PHE A 159 -7.89 -4.14 -8.31
C PHE A 159 -7.69 -4.20 -9.84
N ALA A 160 -8.72 -3.93 -10.64
CA ALA A 160 -8.62 -3.87 -12.09
C ALA A 160 -7.57 -2.84 -12.59
N ARG A 161 -7.40 -1.72 -11.87
CA ARG A 161 -6.35 -0.75 -12.16
C ARG A 161 -4.95 -1.32 -11.85
N THR A 162 -4.81 -2.04 -10.74
CA THR A 162 -3.55 -2.73 -10.37
C THR A 162 -3.18 -3.77 -11.43
N GLU A 163 -4.13 -4.58 -11.89
CA GLU A 163 -3.92 -5.56 -12.96
C GLU A 163 -3.38 -4.92 -14.24
N ARG A 164 -4.01 -3.83 -14.70
CA ARG A 164 -3.55 -3.11 -15.90
C ARG A 164 -2.12 -2.59 -15.75
N ARG A 165 -1.76 -2.10 -14.56
CA ARG A 165 -0.40 -1.62 -14.27
C ARG A 165 0.63 -2.76 -14.33
N VAL A 166 0.34 -3.91 -13.73
CA VAL A 166 1.21 -5.09 -13.76
C VAL A 166 1.49 -5.52 -15.20
N VAL A 167 0.44 -5.64 -16.03
CA VAL A 167 0.58 -6.01 -17.45
C VAL A 167 1.41 -4.97 -18.21
N SER A 168 1.11 -3.68 -18.00
CA SER A 168 1.82 -2.58 -18.65
C SER A 168 3.31 -2.57 -18.29
N TYR A 169 3.65 -2.69 -16.99
CA TYR A 169 5.05 -2.68 -16.57
C TYR A 169 5.83 -3.91 -17.01
N TRP A 170 5.22 -5.10 -17.02
CA TRP A 170 5.83 -6.26 -17.63
C TRP A 170 6.12 -6.02 -19.11
N SER A 171 5.13 -5.54 -19.85
CA SER A 171 5.26 -5.30 -21.30
C SER A 171 6.34 -4.28 -21.62
N CYS A 172 6.43 -3.18 -20.83
CA CYS A 172 7.37 -2.08 -21.10
C CYS A 172 8.80 -2.36 -20.60
N TYR A 173 8.94 -3.05 -19.46
CA TYR A 173 10.23 -3.08 -18.76
C TYR A 173 10.80 -4.46 -18.54
N TYR A 174 9.97 -5.54 -18.55
CA TYR A 174 10.41 -6.83 -18.04
C TYR A 174 10.29 -8.00 -19.01
N ARG A 175 9.76 -7.82 -20.23
CA ARG A 175 9.65 -8.90 -21.24
C ARG A 175 10.99 -9.52 -21.62
N TRP A 176 12.05 -8.76 -21.57
CA TRP A 176 13.40 -9.26 -21.87
C TRP A 176 13.94 -10.20 -20.79
N LYS A 177 13.52 -10.02 -19.52
CA LYS A 177 13.93 -10.83 -18.35
C LYS A 177 12.96 -11.99 -18.12
N TYR A 178 11.68 -11.76 -18.33
CA TYR A 178 10.58 -12.71 -18.16
C TYR A 178 9.82 -12.82 -19.49
N ALA A 179 10.29 -13.71 -20.39
CA ALA A 179 9.72 -13.86 -21.73
C ALA A 179 8.24 -14.28 -21.67
N GLU A 180 7.89 -15.12 -20.69
CA GLU A 180 6.52 -15.53 -20.41
C GLU A 180 5.95 -14.73 -19.24
N PHE A 181 4.77 -14.12 -19.43
CA PHE A 181 4.11 -13.32 -18.42
C PHE A 181 3.91 -14.08 -17.09
N GLY A 182 3.54 -15.38 -17.15
CA GLY A 182 3.31 -16.21 -15.97
C GLY A 182 4.53 -16.37 -15.05
N THR A 183 5.74 -16.13 -15.53
CA THR A 183 6.98 -16.22 -14.72
C THR A 183 7.35 -14.89 -14.05
N TYR A 184 6.68 -13.79 -14.41
CA TYR A 184 6.91 -12.47 -13.83
C TYR A 184 6.31 -12.40 -12.43
N PRO A 185 7.03 -11.92 -11.39
CA PRO A 185 6.51 -11.86 -10.02
C PRO A 185 5.18 -11.11 -9.88
N GLY A 186 4.98 -10.05 -10.68
CA GLY A 186 3.71 -9.33 -10.70
C GLY A 186 2.54 -10.19 -11.19
N SER A 187 2.77 -11.06 -12.19
CA SER A 187 1.77 -12.01 -12.67
C SER A 187 1.43 -13.06 -11.61
N VAL A 188 2.44 -13.61 -10.95
CA VAL A 188 2.26 -14.57 -9.84
C VAL A 188 1.38 -13.97 -8.74
N LEU A 189 1.62 -12.70 -8.38
CA LEU A 189 0.79 -11.97 -7.42
C LEU A 189 -0.65 -11.81 -7.91
N LEU A 190 -0.86 -11.43 -9.19
CA LEU A 190 -2.21 -11.27 -9.74
C LEU A 190 -3.00 -12.57 -9.70
N GLU A 191 -2.38 -13.69 -10.06
CA GLU A 191 -3.03 -15.01 -10.01
C GLU A 191 -3.44 -15.38 -8.57
N ALA A 192 -2.55 -15.15 -7.60
CA ALA A 192 -2.83 -15.39 -6.19
C ALA A 192 -3.99 -14.51 -5.68
N PHE A 193 -4.02 -13.23 -6.04
CA PHE A 193 -5.07 -12.30 -5.66
C PHE A 193 -6.41 -12.64 -6.33
N ARG A 194 -6.43 -13.00 -7.62
CA ARG A 194 -7.64 -13.48 -8.32
C ARG A 194 -8.20 -14.75 -7.68
N ALA A 195 -7.33 -15.68 -7.33
CA ALA A 195 -7.74 -16.90 -6.65
C ALA A 195 -8.34 -16.59 -5.26
N ALA A 196 -7.80 -15.62 -4.52
CA ALA A 196 -8.35 -15.19 -3.24
C ALA A 196 -9.75 -14.56 -3.38
N ALA A 197 -9.98 -13.72 -4.38
CA ALA A 197 -11.30 -13.15 -4.69
C ALA A 197 -12.29 -14.25 -5.15
N GLY A 198 -11.88 -15.15 -6.04
CA GLY A 198 -12.72 -16.25 -6.55
C GLY A 198 -13.20 -17.21 -5.48
N GLU A 199 -12.42 -17.44 -4.42
CA GLU A 199 -12.85 -18.29 -3.28
C GLU A 199 -14.06 -17.73 -2.52
N ARG A 200 -14.28 -16.43 -2.55
CA ARG A 200 -15.45 -15.79 -1.93
C ARG A 200 -16.66 -15.82 -2.84
N ALA A 201 -16.48 -15.61 -4.14
CA ALA A 201 -17.57 -15.67 -5.11
C ALA A 201 -18.22 -17.07 -5.21
N GLY A 202 -17.45 -18.11 -4.86
CA GLY A 202 -17.94 -19.51 -4.86
C GLY A 202 -18.56 -19.98 -3.53
N ARG A 203 -18.68 -19.13 -2.51
CA ARG A 203 -19.41 -19.48 -1.26
C ARG A 203 -20.88 -19.13 -1.42
N PRO A 204 -21.80 -20.13 -1.17
CA PRO A 204 -23.26 -19.91 -1.19
C PRO A 204 -23.69 -18.94 -0.09
#